data_b40d58fcceb4181be1f4747355cc3264
#
_entry.id   b40d58fcceb4181be1f4747355cc3264
#
_cell.length_a   1.000
_cell.length_b   1.000
_cell.length_c   1.000
_cell.angle_alpha   90.00
_cell.angle_beta   90.00
_cell.angle_gamma   90.00
#
_symmetry.space_group_name_H-M   'P 1'
#
loop_
_entity.id
_entity.type
_entity.pdbx_description
1 polymer ?
#
loop_
_entity_poly.entity_id
_entity_poly.type
_entity_poly.pdbx_seq_one_letter_code
_entity_poly.pdbx_strand_id
1 'polypeptide(L)'
;MNNAKNEGSDASRLALALLKGTAVGIGAAAVLMPILALAAYSSPDPSKLTVYLGYAAFALAAAVSGIAAAKFTGGGMLPGAISAAGLSVLVFAVSLLIDGGSETAAAVSAAFHFGAVLLGALSAAAAGKRKPKKRAKHSSPKKAPRRRSR
;
A
#
# COMPACT_ATOMS: atom_id res chain seq x y z
N MET A 1 1.34 -30.79 -15.76
CA MET A 1 0.06 -30.36 -15.15
C MET A 1 0.20 -29.51 -13.87
N ASN A 2 1.39 -29.05 -13.47
CA ASN A 2 1.57 -28.27 -12.22
C ASN A 2 1.48 -26.72 -12.38
N ASN A 3 1.49 -26.19 -13.61
CA ASN A 3 1.49 -24.73 -13.83
C ASN A 3 0.14 -24.07 -13.49
N ALA A 4 -0.99 -24.71 -13.81
CA ALA A 4 -2.32 -24.14 -13.57
C ALA A 4 -2.65 -23.90 -12.07
N LYS A 5 -2.08 -24.69 -11.15
CA LYS A 5 -2.26 -24.49 -9.70
C LYS A 5 -1.49 -23.30 -9.16
N ASN A 6 -0.35 -22.94 -9.76
CA ASN A 6 0.45 -21.78 -9.33
C ASN A 6 -0.16 -20.46 -9.82
N GLU A 7 -0.70 -20.43 -11.05
CA GLU A 7 -1.33 -19.24 -11.61
C GLU A 7 -2.57 -18.81 -10.82
N GLY A 8 -3.42 -19.75 -10.39
CA GLY A 8 -4.58 -19.45 -9.55
C GLY A 8 -4.20 -18.90 -8.16
N SER A 9 -3.07 -19.36 -7.60
CA SER A 9 -2.55 -18.85 -6.32
C SER A 9 -2.01 -17.43 -6.43
N ASP A 10 -1.35 -17.08 -7.53
CA ASP A 10 -0.77 -15.75 -7.73
C ASP A 10 -1.85 -14.71 -8.06
N ALA A 11 -2.83 -15.05 -8.89
CA ALA A 11 -3.97 -14.18 -9.18
C ALA A 11 -4.77 -13.84 -7.92
N SER A 12 -5.03 -14.82 -7.05
CA SER A 12 -5.74 -14.59 -5.78
C SER A 12 -4.95 -13.69 -4.82
N ARG A 13 -3.62 -13.81 -4.77
CA ARG A 13 -2.76 -12.94 -3.97
C ARG A 13 -2.76 -11.49 -4.48
N LEU A 14 -2.74 -11.30 -5.80
CA LEU A 14 -2.79 -9.98 -6.41
C LEU A 14 -4.17 -9.32 -6.20
N ALA A 15 -5.26 -10.08 -6.33
CA ALA A 15 -6.60 -9.61 -6.01
C ALA A 15 -6.73 -9.21 -4.53
N LEU A 16 -6.14 -9.98 -3.62
CA LEU A 16 -6.11 -9.67 -2.19
C LEU A 16 -5.28 -8.40 -1.90
N ALA A 17 -4.16 -8.21 -2.60
CA ALA A 17 -3.35 -7.01 -2.51
C ALA A 17 -4.13 -5.78 -2.97
N LEU A 18 -4.81 -5.88 -4.12
CA LEU A 18 -5.65 -4.82 -4.65
C LEU A 18 -6.74 -4.44 -3.63
N LEU A 19 -7.52 -5.40 -3.18
CA LEU A 19 -8.67 -5.13 -2.32
C LEU A 19 -8.25 -4.60 -0.94
N LYS A 20 -7.39 -5.33 -0.23
CA LYS A 20 -6.99 -4.96 1.14
C LYS A 20 -6.04 -3.77 1.18
N GLY A 21 -5.10 -3.70 0.24
CA GLY A 21 -4.17 -2.59 0.16
C GLY A 21 -4.86 -1.28 -0.19
N THR A 22 -5.75 -1.29 -1.19
CA THR A 22 -6.55 -0.12 -1.56
C THR A 22 -7.47 0.32 -0.42
N ALA A 23 -8.14 -0.61 0.26
CA ALA A 23 -8.99 -0.29 1.41
C ALA A 23 -8.21 0.40 2.54
N VAL A 24 -7.00 -0.09 2.86
CA VAL A 24 -6.12 0.56 3.83
C VAL A 24 -5.66 1.94 3.35
N GLY A 25 -5.37 2.09 2.06
CA GLY A 25 -5.03 3.39 1.46
C GLY A 25 -6.15 4.41 1.56
N ILE A 26 -7.40 4.00 1.29
CA ILE A 26 -8.61 4.84 1.47
C ILE A 26 -8.75 5.25 2.93
N GLY A 27 -8.61 4.32 3.87
CA GLY A 27 -8.66 4.61 5.29
C GLY A 27 -7.58 5.60 5.72
N ALA A 28 -6.36 5.45 5.22
CA ALA A 28 -5.27 6.39 5.47
C ALA A 28 -5.58 7.79 4.90
N ALA A 29 -6.11 7.88 3.68
CA ALA A 29 -6.54 9.14 3.07
C ALA A 29 -7.64 9.81 3.88
N ALA A 30 -8.65 9.05 4.31
CA ALA A 30 -9.77 9.56 5.13
C ALA A 30 -9.31 10.15 6.47
N VAL A 31 -8.21 9.66 7.03
CA VAL A 31 -7.63 10.22 8.26
C VAL A 31 -6.71 11.41 7.96
N LEU A 32 -5.88 11.32 6.93
CA LEU A 32 -4.89 12.35 6.61
C LEU A 32 -5.53 13.62 6.05
N MET A 33 -6.57 13.49 5.21
CA MET A 33 -7.22 14.65 4.57
C MET A 33 -7.75 15.68 5.58
N PRO A 34 -8.57 15.32 6.60
CA PRO A 34 -9.06 16.30 7.57
C PRO A 34 -7.93 16.89 8.43
N ILE A 35 -6.90 16.12 8.77
CA ILE A 35 -5.75 16.63 9.54
C ILE A 35 -5.00 17.68 8.75
N LEU A 36 -4.72 17.43 7.47
CA LEU A 36 -4.01 18.37 6.61
C LEU A 36 -4.88 19.56 6.21
N ALA A 37 -6.21 19.38 6.10
CA ALA A 37 -7.14 20.47 5.90
C ALA A 37 -7.12 21.45 7.09
N LEU A 38 -7.12 20.96 8.32
CA LEU A 38 -6.99 21.80 9.52
C LEU A 38 -5.66 22.57 9.53
N ALA A 39 -4.57 21.93 9.11
CA ALA A 39 -3.27 22.60 8.98
C ALA A 39 -3.30 23.70 7.90
N ALA A 40 -4.00 23.46 6.78
CA ALA A 40 -4.17 24.47 5.74
C ALA A 40 -4.95 25.70 6.22
N TYR A 41 -6.02 25.48 6.98
CA TYR A 41 -6.84 26.56 7.53
C TYR A 41 -6.07 27.47 8.50
N SER A 42 -5.01 26.95 9.12
CA SER A 42 -4.14 27.73 10.01
C SER A 42 -3.10 28.59 9.27
N SER A 43 -3.05 28.51 7.93
CA SER A 43 -2.08 29.22 7.09
C SER A 43 -2.61 30.55 6.58
N PRO A 44 -1.73 31.55 6.31
CA PRO A 44 -2.09 32.83 5.69
C PRO A 44 -2.71 32.71 4.28
N ASP A 45 -2.38 31.65 3.52
CA ASP A 45 -2.93 31.36 2.18
C ASP A 45 -3.45 29.91 2.13
N PRO A 46 -4.67 29.69 2.66
CA PRO A 46 -5.25 28.34 2.75
C PRO A 46 -5.47 27.69 1.38
N SER A 47 -5.84 28.47 0.36
CA SER A 47 -6.22 27.94 -0.95
C SER A 47 -5.06 27.25 -1.67
N LYS A 48 -3.89 27.85 -1.70
CA LYS A 48 -2.68 27.26 -2.28
C LYS A 48 -2.20 26.06 -1.48
N LEU A 49 -2.17 26.20 -0.15
CA LEU A 49 -1.65 25.15 0.71
C LEU A 49 -2.52 23.89 0.67
N THR A 50 -3.84 24.02 0.58
CA THR A 50 -4.77 22.89 0.47
C THR A 50 -4.45 21.98 -0.70
N VAL A 51 -4.09 22.54 -1.87
CA VAL A 51 -3.75 21.75 -3.06
C VAL A 51 -2.48 20.91 -2.80
N TYR A 52 -1.41 21.53 -2.28
CA TYR A 52 -0.16 20.81 -2.00
C TYR A 52 -0.33 19.75 -0.89
N LEU A 53 -1.08 20.06 0.14
CA LEU A 53 -1.36 19.12 1.23
C LEU A 53 -2.27 17.97 0.75
N GLY A 54 -3.19 18.23 -0.16
CA GLY A 54 -3.98 17.18 -0.81
C GLY A 54 -3.11 16.18 -1.57
N TYR A 55 -2.16 16.66 -2.35
CA TYR A 55 -1.17 15.81 -3.03
C TYR A 55 -0.30 15.04 -2.05
N ALA A 56 0.17 15.68 -0.98
CA ALA A 56 0.96 15.02 0.05
C ALA A 56 0.17 13.92 0.77
N ALA A 57 -1.10 14.18 1.12
CA ALA A 57 -1.98 13.19 1.73
C ALA A 57 -2.17 11.96 0.85
N PHE A 58 -2.40 12.17 -0.45
CA PHE A 58 -2.56 11.10 -1.41
C PHE A 58 -1.28 10.29 -1.60
N ALA A 59 -0.12 10.94 -1.70
CA ALA A 59 1.18 10.28 -1.81
C ALA A 59 1.46 9.39 -0.58
N LEU A 60 1.17 9.90 0.63
CA LEU A 60 1.28 9.14 1.88
C LEU A 60 0.29 7.96 1.91
N ALA A 61 -0.95 8.18 1.49
CA ALA A 61 -1.94 7.11 1.39
C ALA A 61 -1.52 6.00 0.42
N ALA A 62 -0.93 6.36 -0.73
CA ALA A 62 -0.38 5.40 -1.69
C ALA A 62 0.80 4.61 -1.10
N ALA A 63 1.69 5.25 -0.35
CA ALA A 63 2.78 4.57 0.35
C ALA A 63 2.26 3.58 1.40
N VAL A 64 1.28 3.98 2.21
CA VAL A 64 0.64 3.13 3.22
C VAL A 64 -0.08 1.95 2.58
N SER A 65 -0.81 2.19 1.48
CA SER A 65 -1.46 1.17 0.66
C SER A 65 -0.45 0.13 0.17
N GLY A 66 0.69 0.57 -0.37
CA GLY A 66 1.76 -0.32 -0.83
C GLY A 66 2.37 -1.16 0.29
N ILE A 67 2.65 -0.56 1.45
CA ILE A 67 3.16 -1.29 2.63
C ILE A 67 2.14 -2.33 3.11
N ALA A 68 0.87 -1.97 3.15
CA ALA A 68 -0.20 -2.88 3.56
C ALA A 68 -0.31 -4.06 2.59
N ALA A 69 -0.33 -3.80 1.27
CA ALA A 69 -0.35 -4.84 0.25
C ALA A 69 0.83 -5.81 0.40
N ALA A 70 2.05 -5.30 0.61
CA ALA A 70 3.24 -6.12 0.82
C ALA A 70 3.11 -7.02 2.07
N LYS A 71 2.55 -6.51 3.16
CA LYS A 71 2.32 -7.31 4.38
C LYS A 71 1.29 -8.42 4.18
N PHE A 72 0.22 -8.16 3.44
CA PHE A 72 -0.83 -9.15 3.21
C PHE A 72 -0.44 -10.24 2.20
N THR A 73 0.46 -9.94 1.28
CA THR A 73 0.86 -10.87 0.21
C THR A 73 2.21 -11.55 0.46
N GLY A 74 2.88 -11.23 1.55
CA GLY A 74 4.20 -11.78 1.87
C GLY A 74 5.37 -11.02 1.26
N GLY A 75 5.13 -9.81 0.75
CA GLY A 75 6.14 -8.91 0.21
C GLY A 75 6.19 -8.84 -1.30
N GLY A 76 6.95 -7.89 -1.81
CA GLY A 76 7.17 -7.66 -3.23
C GLY A 76 6.71 -6.28 -3.70
N MET A 77 7.32 -5.83 -4.78
CA MET A 77 7.03 -4.53 -5.40
C MET A 77 5.70 -4.53 -6.15
N LEU A 78 5.38 -5.65 -6.81
CA LEU A 78 4.20 -5.80 -7.66
C LEU A 78 2.87 -5.65 -6.88
N PRO A 79 2.64 -6.32 -5.73
CA PRO A 79 1.44 -6.09 -4.93
C PRO A 79 1.26 -4.64 -4.50
N GLY A 80 2.36 -3.95 -4.17
CA GLY A 80 2.33 -2.53 -3.81
C GLY A 80 1.96 -1.62 -4.97
N ALA A 81 2.50 -1.89 -6.16
CA ALA A 81 2.15 -1.16 -7.38
C ALA A 81 0.67 -1.33 -7.73
N ILE A 82 0.16 -2.57 -7.69
CA ILE A 82 -1.25 -2.88 -8.00
C ILE A 82 -2.19 -2.20 -7.00
N SER A 83 -1.86 -2.21 -5.72
CA SER A 83 -2.67 -1.57 -4.68
C SER A 83 -2.69 -0.05 -4.82
N ALA A 84 -1.55 0.58 -5.06
CA ALA A 84 -1.44 2.01 -5.28
C ALA A 84 -2.11 2.45 -6.61
N ALA A 85 -2.05 1.61 -7.66
CA ALA A 85 -2.78 1.84 -8.90
C ALA A 85 -4.29 1.79 -8.68
N GLY A 86 -4.80 0.83 -7.90
CA GLY A 86 -6.21 0.76 -7.54
C GLY A 86 -6.68 2.01 -6.79
N LEU A 87 -5.89 2.49 -5.83
CA LEU A 87 -6.17 3.76 -5.14
C LEU A 87 -6.16 4.94 -6.11
N SER A 88 -5.18 5.01 -7.01
CA SER A 88 -5.06 6.06 -8.02
C SER A 88 -6.26 6.10 -8.97
N VAL A 89 -6.72 4.95 -9.46
CA VAL A 89 -7.90 4.86 -10.34
C VAL A 89 -9.15 5.37 -9.63
N LEU A 90 -9.34 5.00 -8.35
CA LEU A 90 -10.49 5.47 -7.57
C LEU A 90 -10.46 6.99 -7.37
N VAL A 91 -9.31 7.54 -6.97
CA VAL A 91 -9.17 8.99 -6.78
C VAL A 91 -9.34 9.74 -8.09
N PHE A 92 -8.78 9.24 -9.19
CA PHE A 92 -8.95 9.82 -10.51
C PHE A 92 -10.40 9.80 -10.97
N ALA A 93 -11.11 8.68 -10.76
CA ALA A 93 -12.54 8.59 -11.10
C ALA A 93 -13.39 9.60 -10.30
N VAL A 94 -13.08 9.78 -9.01
CA VAL A 94 -13.76 10.77 -8.16
C VAL A 94 -13.45 12.20 -8.62
N SER A 95 -12.20 12.51 -8.96
CA SER A 95 -11.84 13.86 -9.44
C SER A 95 -12.51 14.19 -10.77
N LEU A 96 -12.65 13.24 -11.70
CA LEU A 96 -13.41 13.45 -12.93
C LEU A 96 -14.87 13.78 -12.70
N LEU A 97 -15.48 13.19 -11.68
CA LEU A 97 -16.88 13.46 -11.32
C LEU A 97 -17.05 14.86 -10.70
N ILE A 98 -16.04 15.38 -10.01
CA ILE A 98 -16.09 16.68 -9.33
C ILE A 98 -15.68 17.82 -10.27
N ASP A 99 -14.59 17.65 -11.02
CA ASP A 99 -13.93 18.74 -11.77
C ASP A 99 -14.43 18.89 -13.22
N GLY A 100 -15.30 17.99 -13.71
CA GLY A 100 -15.86 18.05 -15.05
C GLY A 100 -14.85 17.91 -16.19
N GLY A 101 -13.60 17.47 -15.91
CA GLY A 101 -12.64 17.02 -16.93
C GLY A 101 -11.93 18.10 -17.74
N SER A 102 -11.34 19.13 -17.13
CA SER A 102 -10.45 20.07 -17.86
C SER A 102 -9.16 19.38 -18.29
N GLU A 103 -8.75 19.54 -19.57
CA GLU A 103 -7.60 18.83 -20.17
C GLU A 103 -6.25 19.12 -19.48
N THR A 104 -6.02 20.35 -19.04
CA THR A 104 -4.78 20.73 -18.32
C THR A 104 -4.69 20.12 -16.92
N ALA A 105 -5.80 20.03 -16.22
CA ALA A 105 -5.85 19.35 -14.93
C ALA A 105 -5.62 17.84 -15.08
N ALA A 106 -6.07 17.23 -16.18
CA ALA A 106 -5.88 15.81 -16.45
C ALA A 106 -4.40 15.40 -16.62
N ALA A 107 -3.59 16.19 -17.34
CA ALA A 107 -2.18 15.87 -17.56
C ALA A 107 -1.34 15.96 -16.28
N VAL A 108 -1.53 17.01 -15.48
CA VAL A 108 -0.85 17.17 -14.19
C VAL A 108 -1.29 16.07 -13.22
N SER A 109 -2.57 15.77 -13.20
CA SER A 109 -3.15 14.69 -12.40
C SER A 109 -2.55 13.33 -12.79
N ALA A 110 -2.45 13.01 -14.09
CA ALA A 110 -1.89 11.75 -14.56
C ALA A 110 -0.42 11.54 -14.13
N ALA A 111 0.43 12.56 -14.28
CA ALA A 111 1.83 12.50 -13.84
C ALA A 111 1.94 12.25 -12.33
N PHE A 112 1.07 12.88 -11.55
CA PHE A 112 1.02 12.72 -10.11
C PHE A 112 0.56 11.31 -9.69
N HIS A 113 -0.46 10.77 -10.33
CA HIS A 113 -0.93 9.40 -10.10
C HIS A 113 0.13 8.36 -10.43
N PHE A 114 0.88 8.57 -11.51
CA PHE A 114 2.02 7.70 -11.85
C PHE A 114 3.10 7.74 -10.77
N GLY A 115 3.45 8.93 -10.28
CA GLY A 115 4.37 9.10 -9.15
C GLY A 115 3.90 8.39 -7.87
N ALA A 116 2.60 8.48 -7.56
CA ALA A 116 2.01 7.79 -6.41
C ALA A 116 2.07 6.26 -6.52
N VAL A 117 1.86 5.70 -7.73
CA VAL A 117 2.01 4.26 -7.99
C VAL A 117 3.46 3.82 -7.78
N LEU A 118 4.43 4.58 -8.27
CA LEU A 118 5.85 4.31 -8.05
C LEU A 118 6.19 4.36 -6.55
N LEU A 119 5.68 5.35 -5.83
CA LEU A 119 5.90 5.47 -4.39
C LEU A 119 5.30 4.28 -3.62
N GLY A 120 4.10 3.82 -3.99
CA GLY A 120 3.48 2.62 -3.44
C GLY A 120 4.30 1.36 -3.70
N ALA A 121 4.84 1.21 -4.90
CA ALA A 121 5.71 0.10 -5.28
C ALA A 121 7.02 0.10 -4.48
N LEU A 122 7.68 1.25 -4.37
CA LEU A 122 8.94 1.39 -3.63
C LEU A 122 8.76 1.16 -2.13
N SER A 123 7.69 1.69 -1.54
CA SER A 123 7.37 1.48 -0.12
C SER A 123 7.07 0.02 0.19
N ALA A 124 6.39 -0.69 -0.71
CA ALA A 124 6.17 -2.12 -0.61
C ALA A 124 7.47 -2.93 -0.69
N ALA A 125 8.38 -2.58 -1.60
CA ALA A 125 9.69 -3.20 -1.73
C ALA A 125 10.54 -3.00 -0.47
N ALA A 126 10.50 -1.82 0.13
CA ALA A 126 11.20 -1.52 1.38
C ALA A 126 10.62 -2.32 2.56
N ALA A 127 9.29 -2.45 2.64
CA ALA A 127 8.62 -3.23 3.68
C ALA A 127 8.87 -4.74 3.56
N GLY A 128 8.96 -5.27 2.33
CA GLY A 128 9.19 -6.69 2.05
C GLY A 128 10.59 -7.18 2.39
N LYS A 129 11.58 -6.28 2.48
CA LYS A 129 12.98 -6.64 2.82
C LYS A 129 13.22 -6.98 4.29
N ARG A 130 12.25 -6.77 5.17
CA ARG A 130 12.37 -7.18 6.59
C ARG A 130 12.30 -8.70 6.66
N LYS A 131 13.47 -9.37 6.72
CA LYS A 131 13.58 -10.80 6.98
C LYS A 131 12.73 -11.16 8.19
N PRO A 132 11.87 -12.20 8.12
CA PRO A 132 11.17 -12.68 9.30
C PRO A 132 12.23 -13.04 10.34
N LYS A 133 12.14 -12.48 11.56
CA LYS A 133 12.94 -12.93 12.70
C LYS A 133 12.80 -14.45 12.76
N LYS A 134 13.89 -15.19 12.52
CA LYS A 134 13.94 -16.64 12.71
C LYS A 134 13.39 -16.88 14.12
N ARG A 135 12.18 -17.44 14.21
CA ARG A 135 11.66 -17.99 15.48
C ARG A 135 12.75 -18.92 15.97
N ALA A 136 13.32 -18.59 17.13
CA ALA A 136 14.27 -19.46 17.81
C ALA A 136 13.63 -20.85 17.84
N LYS A 137 14.25 -21.82 17.16
CA LYS A 137 13.86 -23.22 17.26
C LYS A 137 13.93 -23.55 18.75
N HIS A 138 12.77 -23.72 19.37
CA HIS A 138 12.67 -24.34 20.66
C HIS A 138 13.43 -25.67 20.55
N SER A 139 14.63 -25.71 21.14
CA SER A 139 15.39 -26.93 21.28
C SER A 139 14.53 -27.92 22.07
N SER A 140 14.05 -28.95 21.38
CA SER A 140 13.38 -30.07 22.02
C SER A 140 14.28 -30.59 23.15
N PRO A 141 13.77 -30.80 24.37
CA PRO A 141 14.58 -31.34 25.45
C PRO A 141 15.09 -32.72 25.03
N LYS A 142 16.45 -32.87 25.05
CA LYS A 142 17.13 -34.13 24.84
C LYS A 142 16.51 -35.19 25.76
N LYS A 143 15.86 -36.22 25.19
CA LYS A 143 15.45 -37.43 25.91
C LYS A 143 16.64 -37.99 26.66
N ALA A 144 16.56 -38.05 27.98
CA ALA A 144 17.53 -38.69 28.84
C ALA A 144 17.68 -40.17 28.47
N PRO A 145 18.89 -40.73 28.52
CA PRO A 145 19.12 -42.16 28.21
C PRO A 145 18.47 -43.03 29.28
N ARG A 146 17.59 -43.94 28.83
CA ARG A 146 16.92 -44.94 29.65
C ARG A 146 17.99 -45.86 30.24
N ARG A 147 18.26 -45.76 31.56
CA ARG A 147 19.12 -46.66 32.33
C ARG A 147 18.48 -48.07 32.27
N ARG A 148 19.14 -49.02 31.60
CA ARG A 148 18.85 -50.44 31.70
C ARG A 148 19.34 -50.92 33.05
N SER A 149 18.43 -51.31 33.96
CA SER A 149 18.72 -52.09 35.13
C SER A 149 18.89 -53.58 34.74
N ARG A 150 19.99 -54.14 35.12
CA ARG A 150 20.20 -55.60 35.16
C ARG A 150 19.52 -56.16 36.38
#